data_0e9ba3b96073928be56971906903aceb
#
_entry.id   0e9ba3b96073928be56971906903aceb
#
_cell.length_a   1.000
_cell.length_b   1.000
_cell.length_c   1.000
_cell.angle_alpha   90.00
_cell.angle_beta   90.00
_cell.angle_gamma   90.00
#
_symmetry.space_group_name_H-M   'P 1'
#
loop_
_entity.id
_entity.type
_entity.pdbx_description
1 polymer ?
#
loop_
_entity_poly.entity_id
_entity_poly.type
_entity_poly.pdbx_seq_one_letter_code
_entity_poly.pdbx_strand_id
1 'polypeptide(L)'
;MTIVQDQILSGERPLYGSNNLLLERVTIGEGESGLKESRHIELHNCAFEGMYILWECEDILCRDCHFASSDRAPLWYGKNIRMHDCLMDAPKVFRELDGLILENVKMTDAAEALWYCRNGQVTNLNMERAEYAFMQSHHLQIDHLTLRGKYTFQYARNIEIHHAILDTKDAFWNSEDCTIYDSEVKGEYLGWYAKNLRFVRCRISGTQPLCYCENLILEDCTFAPNADLAFEHSSVQATILSAVTSIINPKSGRIQCQSVGEFIHNADAKTPDDCQVISFAERS
;
A
#
# COMPACT_ATOMS: atom_id res chain seq x y z
N MET A 1 -5.64 -33.17 13.10
CA MET A 1 -4.50 -32.29 12.79
C MET A 1 -3.24 -32.99 13.26
N THR A 2 -2.27 -33.15 12.39
CA THR A 2 -0.94 -33.67 12.75
C THR A 2 -0.13 -32.56 13.39
N ILE A 3 0.68 -32.88 14.40
CA ILE A 3 1.50 -31.86 15.08
C ILE A 3 2.97 -32.19 14.86
N VAL A 4 3.76 -31.19 14.45
CA VAL A 4 5.21 -31.22 14.38
C VAL A 4 5.74 -30.08 15.23
N GLN A 5 6.61 -30.39 16.18
CA GLN A 5 7.10 -29.38 17.12
C GLN A 5 8.57 -29.54 17.42
N ASP A 6 9.22 -28.41 17.77
CA ASP A 6 10.61 -28.36 18.26
C ASP A 6 11.62 -29.04 17.32
N GLN A 7 11.48 -28.80 16.00
CA GLN A 7 12.32 -29.43 14.96
C GLN A 7 12.95 -28.39 14.05
N ILE A 8 14.09 -28.77 13.48
CA ILE A 8 14.71 -28.07 12.36
C ILE A 8 14.61 -28.96 11.14
N LEU A 9 13.97 -28.45 10.10
CA LEU A 9 13.78 -29.11 8.82
C LEU A 9 14.56 -28.34 7.75
N SER A 10 15.22 -28.99 6.84
CA SER A 10 16.00 -28.34 5.79
C SER A 10 15.99 -29.15 4.49
N GLY A 11 16.53 -28.57 3.43
CA GLY A 11 16.65 -29.20 2.13
C GLY A 11 15.53 -28.84 1.17
N GLU A 12 15.37 -29.62 0.14
CA GLU A 12 14.36 -29.39 -0.90
C GLU A 12 12.98 -29.89 -0.46
N ARG A 13 11.99 -29.01 -0.52
CA ARG A 13 10.57 -29.31 -0.31
C ARG A 13 10.20 -29.97 1.02
N PRO A 14 10.75 -29.53 2.17
CA PRO A 14 10.30 -30.11 3.44
C PRO A 14 8.80 -29.87 3.63
N LEU A 15 8.06 -30.89 4.03
CA LEU A 15 6.61 -30.88 4.25
C LEU A 15 5.76 -30.48 3.02
N TYR A 16 6.26 -30.77 1.81
CA TYR A 16 5.53 -30.51 0.56
C TYR A 16 4.15 -31.19 0.57
N GLY A 17 3.12 -30.50 0.09
CA GLY A 17 1.78 -31.03 -0.06
C GLY A 17 1.11 -31.46 1.25
N SER A 18 1.56 -30.93 2.38
CA SER A 18 0.97 -31.24 3.69
C SER A 18 -0.45 -30.74 3.82
N ASN A 19 -1.25 -31.44 4.62
CA ASN A 19 -2.64 -31.08 4.88
C ASN A 19 -3.02 -31.33 6.35
N ASN A 20 -3.76 -30.41 6.96
CA ASN A 20 -4.16 -30.46 8.38
C ASN A 20 -2.95 -30.61 9.33
N LEU A 21 -2.02 -29.68 9.25
CA LEU A 21 -0.75 -29.71 9.99
C LEU A 21 -0.62 -28.49 10.90
N LEU A 22 -0.23 -28.71 12.15
CA LEU A 22 0.24 -27.67 13.06
C LEU A 22 1.76 -27.80 13.21
N LEU A 23 2.47 -26.72 12.91
CA LEU A 23 3.88 -26.56 13.23
C LEU A 23 4.02 -25.63 14.42
N GLU A 24 4.75 -26.05 15.44
CA GLU A 24 4.99 -25.26 16.64
C GLU A 24 6.48 -25.22 16.98
N ARG A 25 7.07 -24.04 17.00
CA ARG A 25 8.52 -23.84 17.24
C ARG A 25 9.39 -24.66 16.26
N VAL A 26 9.01 -24.62 14.99
CA VAL A 26 9.75 -25.31 13.91
C VAL A 26 10.53 -24.30 13.10
N THR A 27 11.78 -24.62 12.79
CA THR A 27 12.57 -23.88 11.82
C THR A 27 12.59 -24.64 10.50
N ILE A 28 12.17 -24.01 9.41
CA ILE A 28 12.45 -24.47 8.05
C ILE A 28 13.70 -23.72 7.59
N GLY A 29 14.85 -24.38 7.73
CA GLY A 29 16.16 -23.82 7.47
C GLY A 29 16.51 -23.83 5.98
N GLU A 30 17.81 -23.85 5.69
CA GLU A 30 18.35 -23.76 4.34
C GLU A 30 17.73 -24.78 3.38
N GLY A 31 17.33 -24.32 2.21
CA GLY A 31 16.68 -25.11 1.18
C GLY A 31 15.64 -24.30 0.40
N GLU A 32 14.74 -24.99 -0.28
CA GLU A 32 13.69 -24.31 -1.04
C GLU A 32 12.34 -25.04 -1.01
N SER A 33 11.29 -24.25 -1.31
CA SER A 33 9.93 -24.76 -1.52
C SER A 33 9.35 -25.50 -0.31
N GLY A 34 9.73 -25.11 0.91
CA GLY A 34 9.13 -25.66 2.13
C GLY A 34 7.63 -25.37 2.21
N LEU A 35 6.84 -26.36 2.60
CA LEU A 35 5.37 -26.31 2.69
C LEU A 35 4.66 -25.96 1.36
N LYS A 36 5.35 -25.97 0.22
CA LYS A 36 4.72 -25.69 -1.07
C LYS A 36 3.52 -26.60 -1.31
N GLU A 37 2.43 -26.07 -1.91
CA GLU A 37 1.19 -26.79 -2.25
C GLU A 37 0.45 -27.37 -1.02
N SER A 38 0.66 -26.81 0.16
CA SER A 38 0.05 -27.26 1.41
C SER A 38 -1.28 -26.56 1.70
N ARG A 39 -2.13 -27.20 2.51
CA ARG A 39 -3.47 -26.70 2.86
C ARG A 39 -3.79 -26.91 4.33
N HIS A 40 -4.57 -25.98 4.90
CA HIS A 40 -5.01 -26.05 6.30
C HIS A 40 -3.82 -26.20 7.25
N ILE A 41 -2.88 -25.24 7.18
CA ILE A 41 -1.66 -25.25 7.95
C ILE A 41 -1.72 -24.14 9.01
N GLU A 42 -1.40 -24.49 10.23
CA GLU A 42 -1.17 -23.56 11.32
C GLU A 42 0.32 -23.54 11.69
N LEU A 43 0.89 -22.35 11.79
CA LEU A 43 2.30 -22.10 12.05
C LEU A 43 2.41 -21.19 13.26
N HIS A 44 2.94 -21.70 14.37
CA HIS A 44 3.08 -20.96 15.61
C HIS A 44 4.55 -20.89 16.03
N ASN A 45 5.07 -19.68 16.23
CA ASN A 45 6.47 -19.44 16.65
C ASN A 45 7.48 -20.13 15.70
N CYS A 46 7.24 -20.09 14.39
CA CYS A 46 8.08 -20.74 13.41
C CYS A 46 9.04 -19.76 12.75
N ALA A 47 10.19 -20.26 12.29
CA ALA A 47 11.18 -19.49 11.55
C ALA A 47 11.40 -20.12 10.15
N PHE A 48 11.55 -19.25 9.14
CA PHE A 48 11.74 -19.63 7.74
C PHE A 48 13.00 -18.97 7.19
N GLU A 49 13.95 -19.76 6.72
CA GLU A 49 15.24 -19.33 6.20
C GLU A 49 15.48 -19.79 4.75
N GLY A 50 14.66 -20.73 4.26
CA GLY A 50 14.70 -21.25 2.90
C GLY A 50 14.03 -20.33 1.88
N MET A 51 14.18 -20.62 0.59
CA MET A 51 13.55 -19.86 -0.49
C MET A 51 12.18 -20.41 -0.87
N TYR A 52 11.29 -19.53 -1.37
CA TYR A 52 10.00 -19.90 -1.96
C TYR A 52 9.06 -20.66 -1.01
N ILE A 53 9.10 -20.27 0.27
CA ILE A 53 8.28 -20.88 1.32
C ILE A 53 6.79 -20.58 1.08
N LEU A 54 5.92 -21.57 1.32
CA LEU A 54 4.47 -21.46 1.26
C LEU A 54 3.91 -21.00 -0.11
N TRP A 55 4.53 -21.47 -1.20
CA TRP A 55 3.97 -21.23 -2.53
C TRP A 55 2.75 -22.13 -2.81
N GLU A 56 1.75 -21.56 -3.50
CA GLU A 56 0.55 -22.28 -3.94
C GLU A 56 -0.24 -22.92 -2.77
N CYS A 57 -0.22 -22.25 -1.61
CA CYS A 57 -0.87 -22.75 -0.40
C CYS A 57 -2.28 -22.19 -0.22
N GLU A 58 -3.11 -22.90 0.54
CA GLU A 58 -4.49 -22.51 0.86
C GLU A 58 -4.80 -22.70 2.34
N ASP A 59 -5.51 -21.73 2.94
CA ASP A 59 -5.91 -21.75 4.36
C ASP A 59 -4.71 -21.86 5.31
N ILE A 60 -3.85 -20.85 5.27
CA ILE A 60 -2.65 -20.77 6.12
C ILE A 60 -2.88 -19.77 7.26
N LEU A 61 -2.50 -20.15 8.45
CA LEU A 61 -2.46 -19.28 9.63
C LEU A 61 -1.02 -19.23 10.18
N CYS A 62 -0.43 -18.04 10.22
CA CYS A 62 0.86 -17.79 10.85
C CYS A 62 0.66 -16.93 12.11
N ARG A 63 1.23 -17.34 13.24
CA ARG A 63 1.28 -16.56 14.48
C ARG A 63 2.70 -16.52 15.02
N ASP A 64 3.17 -15.33 15.38
CA ASP A 64 4.51 -15.13 15.95
C ASP A 64 5.62 -15.76 15.08
N CYS A 65 5.50 -15.66 13.75
CA CYS A 65 6.42 -16.28 12.81
C CYS A 65 7.43 -15.25 12.27
N HIS A 66 8.61 -15.75 11.92
CA HIS A 66 9.69 -14.97 11.33
C HIS A 66 10.10 -15.53 9.96
N PHE A 67 10.05 -14.70 8.93
CA PHE A 67 10.56 -14.99 7.59
C PHE A 67 11.87 -14.21 7.42
N ALA A 68 12.98 -14.92 7.45
CA ALA A 68 14.31 -14.32 7.44
C ALA A 68 14.66 -13.68 6.08
N SER A 69 15.66 -12.82 6.06
CA SER A 69 16.13 -12.16 4.83
C SER A 69 16.72 -13.12 3.78
N SER A 70 17.08 -14.33 4.17
CA SER A 70 17.47 -15.42 3.30
C SER A 70 16.28 -16.07 2.58
N ASP A 71 15.09 -16.02 3.16
CA ASP A 71 13.86 -16.42 2.49
C ASP A 71 13.52 -15.40 1.39
N ARG A 72 13.47 -15.87 0.17
CA ARG A 72 13.17 -15.01 -0.97
C ARG A 72 11.83 -15.39 -1.57
N ALA A 73 10.97 -14.38 -1.74
CA ALA A 73 9.70 -14.55 -2.40
C ALA A 73 8.75 -15.58 -1.73
N PRO A 74 8.53 -15.51 -0.41
CA PRO A 74 7.57 -16.37 0.26
C PRO A 74 6.12 -15.99 -0.05
N LEU A 75 5.20 -16.94 0.13
CA LEU A 75 3.76 -16.72 0.09
C LEU A 75 3.27 -16.19 -1.28
N TRP A 76 3.63 -16.91 -2.35
CA TRP A 76 3.14 -16.61 -3.69
C TRP A 76 2.03 -17.57 -4.12
N TYR A 77 1.05 -17.06 -4.88
CA TYR A 77 -0.05 -17.82 -5.52
C TYR A 77 -0.98 -18.52 -4.53
N GLY A 78 -1.13 -17.98 -3.34
CA GLY A 78 -1.90 -18.61 -2.26
C GLY A 78 -3.34 -18.07 -2.13
N LYS A 79 -4.11 -18.75 -1.28
CA LYS A 79 -5.47 -18.32 -0.91
C LYS A 79 -5.68 -18.38 0.60
N ASN A 80 -6.47 -17.43 1.12
CA ASN A 80 -6.86 -17.38 2.54
C ASN A 80 -5.64 -17.41 3.48
N ILE A 81 -4.73 -16.47 3.31
CA ILE A 81 -3.53 -16.34 4.14
C ILE A 81 -3.83 -15.40 5.31
N ARG A 82 -3.58 -15.83 6.52
CA ARG A 82 -3.75 -15.04 7.75
C ARG A 82 -2.45 -14.99 8.53
N MET A 83 -2.01 -13.79 8.86
CA MET A 83 -0.80 -13.57 9.63
C MET A 83 -1.04 -12.63 10.80
N HIS A 84 -0.58 -13.01 11.96
CA HIS A 84 -0.66 -12.23 13.18
C HIS A 84 0.70 -12.17 13.86
N ASP A 85 1.12 -10.97 14.29
CA ASP A 85 2.34 -10.75 15.06
C ASP A 85 3.61 -11.31 14.39
N CYS A 86 3.74 -11.13 13.06
CA CYS A 86 4.82 -11.72 12.28
C CYS A 86 5.87 -10.69 11.85
N LEU A 87 7.11 -11.16 11.74
CA LEU A 87 8.24 -10.41 11.21
C LEU A 87 8.63 -10.96 9.83
N MET A 88 8.67 -10.06 8.84
CA MET A 88 9.05 -10.37 7.46
C MET A 88 10.31 -9.59 7.10
N ASP A 89 11.47 -10.22 7.19
CA ASP A 89 12.74 -9.66 6.69
C ASP A 89 12.99 -10.04 5.21
N ALA A 90 12.22 -10.98 4.71
CA ALA A 90 12.25 -11.46 3.33
C ALA A 90 11.73 -10.41 2.34
N PRO A 91 12.38 -10.20 1.18
CA PRO A 91 11.85 -9.39 0.10
C PRO A 91 10.83 -10.14 -0.75
N LYS A 92 10.03 -9.39 -1.54
CA LYS A 92 9.08 -9.90 -2.54
C LYS A 92 8.01 -10.81 -1.97
N VAL A 93 7.54 -10.49 -0.78
CA VAL A 93 6.52 -11.27 -0.08
C VAL A 93 5.12 -11.00 -0.64
N PHE A 94 4.23 -11.96 -0.61
CA PHE A 94 2.83 -11.84 -0.99
C PHE A 94 2.61 -11.44 -2.46
N ARG A 95 2.59 -12.40 -3.33
CA ARG A 95 2.24 -12.17 -4.74
C ARG A 95 1.06 -13.03 -5.16
N GLU A 96 0.11 -12.41 -5.87
CA GLU A 96 -1.07 -13.09 -6.44
C GLU A 96 -1.87 -13.87 -5.39
N LEU A 97 -2.08 -13.26 -4.21
CA LEU A 97 -2.89 -13.84 -3.15
C LEU A 97 -4.37 -13.44 -3.30
N ASP A 98 -5.25 -14.37 -3.02
CA ASP A 98 -6.69 -14.16 -2.94
C ASP A 98 -7.21 -14.46 -1.52
N GLY A 99 -7.66 -13.44 -0.81
CA GLY A 99 -7.99 -13.56 0.60
C GLY A 99 -6.75 -13.42 1.50
N LEU A 100 -6.57 -12.23 2.08
CA LEU A 100 -5.42 -11.91 2.89
C LEU A 100 -5.86 -11.20 4.17
N ILE A 101 -5.37 -11.64 5.33
CA ILE A 101 -5.50 -10.93 6.60
C ILE A 101 -4.11 -10.76 7.20
N LEU A 102 -3.68 -9.50 7.34
CA LEU A 102 -2.44 -9.14 8.03
C LEU A 102 -2.79 -8.32 9.27
N GLU A 103 -2.33 -8.74 10.42
CA GLU A 103 -2.50 -8.04 11.69
C GLU A 103 -1.18 -7.98 12.45
N ASN A 104 -0.74 -6.77 12.83
CA ASN A 104 0.54 -6.54 13.53
C ASN A 104 1.74 -7.15 12.78
N VAL A 105 1.88 -6.86 11.49
CA VAL A 105 2.98 -7.38 10.69
C VAL A 105 4.03 -6.30 10.46
N LYS A 106 5.30 -6.67 10.60
CA LYS A 106 6.42 -5.79 10.29
C LYS A 106 7.22 -6.36 9.13
N MET A 107 7.46 -5.52 8.11
CA MET A 107 8.31 -5.83 6.96
C MET A 107 9.52 -4.92 6.94
N THR A 108 10.72 -5.46 7.08
CA THR A 108 11.96 -4.67 7.02
C THR A 108 12.49 -4.50 5.60
N ASP A 109 12.07 -5.38 4.69
CA ASP A 109 12.28 -5.27 3.24
C ASP A 109 10.99 -5.57 2.48
N ALA A 110 10.20 -4.52 2.26
CA ALA A 110 8.92 -4.63 1.57
C ALA A 110 9.03 -4.36 0.04
N ALA A 111 10.22 -4.51 -0.53
CA ALA A 111 10.39 -4.36 -1.97
C ALA A 111 9.55 -5.39 -2.75
N GLU A 112 8.74 -4.90 -3.68
CA GLU A 112 7.82 -5.70 -4.49
C GLU A 112 6.82 -6.55 -3.66
N ALA A 113 6.50 -6.10 -2.44
CA ALA A 113 5.52 -6.79 -1.59
C ALA A 113 4.08 -6.50 -2.02
N LEU A 114 3.19 -7.48 -1.80
CA LEU A 114 1.75 -7.34 -2.06
C LEU A 114 1.43 -7.00 -3.52
N TRP A 115 2.07 -7.67 -4.47
CA TRP A 115 1.76 -7.51 -5.89
C TRP A 115 0.58 -8.39 -6.30
N TYR A 116 -0.39 -7.81 -7.02
CA TYR A 116 -1.57 -8.52 -7.54
C TYR A 116 -2.41 -9.21 -6.46
N CYS A 117 -2.32 -8.76 -5.21
CA CYS A 117 -3.11 -9.31 -4.11
C CYS A 117 -4.53 -8.73 -4.11
N ARG A 118 -5.51 -9.52 -3.68
CA ARG A 118 -6.90 -9.12 -3.66
C ARG A 118 -7.70 -9.67 -2.48
N ASN A 119 -8.80 -8.97 -2.19
CA ASN A 119 -9.76 -9.40 -1.17
C ASN A 119 -9.12 -9.53 0.22
N GLY A 120 -8.55 -8.43 0.72
CA GLY A 120 -7.78 -8.49 1.95
C GLY A 120 -8.10 -7.40 2.96
N GLN A 121 -7.75 -7.69 4.22
CA GLN A 121 -7.78 -6.78 5.34
C GLN A 121 -6.37 -6.69 5.94
N VAL A 122 -5.93 -5.46 6.17
CA VAL A 122 -4.60 -5.18 6.72
C VAL A 122 -4.77 -4.22 7.90
N THR A 123 -4.27 -4.62 9.05
CA THR A 123 -4.33 -3.81 10.26
C THR A 123 -2.95 -3.75 10.92
N ASN A 124 -2.49 -2.54 11.24
CA ASN A 124 -1.21 -2.30 11.88
C ASN A 124 -0.03 -2.94 11.14
N LEU A 125 0.19 -2.50 9.91
CA LEU A 125 1.30 -2.94 9.05
C LEU A 125 2.41 -1.87 9.03
N ASN A 126 3.64 -2.29 9.27
CA ASN A 126 4.81 -1.43 9.14
C ASN A 126 5.71 -1.94 8.01
N MET A 127 6.00 -1.07 7.03
CA MET A 127 6.76 -1.42 5.82
C MET A 127 7.92 -0.47 5.61
N GLU A 128 9.13 -0.99 5.63
CA GLU A 128 10.34 -0.29 5.23
C GLU A 128 10.84 -0.77 3.87
N ARG A 129 11.53 0.11 3.13
CA ARG A 129 12.01 -0.17 1.76
C ARG A 129 10.92 -0.68 0.81
N ALA A 130 9.73 -0.11 0.91
CA ALA A 130 8.54 -0.52 0.16
C ALA A 130 8.57 -0.02 -1.30
N GLU A 131 9.55 -0.46 -2.08
CA GLU A 131 9.60 -0.13 -3.50
C GLU A 131 8.58 -0.97 -4.28
N TYR A 132 7.69 -0.30 -5.03
CA TYR A 132 6.62 -0.91 -5.82
C TYR A 132 5.62 -1.75 -4.99
N ALA A 133 5.51 -1.52 -3.68
CA ALA A 133 4.55 -2.26 -2.86
C ALA A 133 3.09 -2.00 -3.30
N PHE A 134 2.22 -2.99 -3.15
CA PHE A 134 0.80 -2.97 -3.54
C PHE A 134 0.52 -2.78 -5.03
N MET A 135 1.51 -2.99 -5.90
CA MET A 135 1.31 -2.85 -7.34
C MET A 135 0.19 -3.76 -7.84
N GLN A 136 -0.77 -3.19 -8.58
CA GLN A 136 -1.93 -3.87 -9.17
C GLN A 136 -2.79 -4.66 -8.17
N SER A 137 -2.68 -4.38 -6.88
CA SER A 137 -3.55 -4.99 -5.87
C SER A 137 -4.91 -4.30 -5.81
N HIS A 138 -5.93 -5.03 -5.40
CA HIS A 138 -7.28 -4.49 -5.40
C HIS A 138 -8.21 -5.09 -4.32
N HIS A 139 -9.27 -4.33 -3.97
CA HIS A 139 -10.23 -4.73 -2.92
C HIS A 139 -9.53 -4.99 -1.57
N LEU A 140 -8.71 -4.04 -1.15
CA LEU A 140 -8.04 -4.10 0.15
C LEU A 140 -8.60 -3.01 1.07
N GLN A 141 -8.83 -3.38 2.32
CA GLN A 141 -9.11 -2.48 3.43
C GLN A 141 -7.89 -2.43 4.34
N ILE A 142 -7.35 -1.23 4.53
CA ILE A 142 -6.08 -1.03 5.23
C ILE A 142 -6.31 -0.03 6.37
N ASP A 143 -5.97 -0.41 7.58
CA ASP A 143 -6.04 0.46 8.75
C ASP A 143 -4.70 0.45 9.50
N HIS A 144 -4.20 1.63 9.92
CA HIS A 144 -2.92 1.81 10.58
C HIS A 144 -1.72 1.26 9.77
N LEU A 145 -1.46 1.89 8.62
CA LEU A 145 -0.29 1.59 7.79
C LEU A 145 0.81 2.63 7.99
N THR A 146 2.01 2.18 8.34
CA THR A 146 3.23 2.99 8.24
C THR A 146 4.08 2.45 7.10
N LEU A 147 4.34 3.27 6.08
CA LEU A 147 5.03 2.83 4.88
C LEU A 147 6.09 3.84 4.47
N ARG A 148 7.31 3.36 4.21
CA ARG A 148 8.39 4.13 3.61
C ARG A 148 8.91 3.47 2.35
N GLY A 149 8.87 4.20 1.23
CA GLY A 149 9.28 3.65 -0.05
C GLY A 149 9.10 4.58 -1.23
N LYS A 150 8.85 3.98 -2.39
CA LYS A 150 8.54 4.70 -3.64
C LYS A 150 7.74 3.83 -4.60
N TYR A 151 7.00 4.48 -5.51
CA TYR A 151 6.21 3.79 -6.54
C TYR A 151 5.13 2.87 -5.98
N THR A 152 4.60 3.19 -4.80
CA THR A 152 3.63 2.34 -4.11
C THR A 152 2.21 2.53 -4.65
N PHE A 153 1.36 1.49 -4.56
CA PHE A 153 -0.03 1.51 -5.03
C PHE A 153 -0.20 1.84 -6.52
N GLN A 154 0.83 1.63 -7.35
CA GLN A 154 0.68 1.84 -8.78
C GLN A 154 -0.32 0.85 -9.39
N TYR A 155 -1.24 1.35 -10.21
CA TYR A 155 -2.31 0.56 -10.82
C TYR A 155 -3.21 -0.17 -9.81
N ALA A 156 -3.19 0.23 -8.55
CA ALA A 156 -4.06 -0.33 -7.53
C ALA A 156 -5.51 0.12 -7.73
N ARG A 157 -6.49 -0.71 -7.31
CA ARG A 157 -7.92 -0.42 -7.49
C ARG A 157 -8.75 -0.79 -6.28
N ASN A 158 -9.81 0.00 -6.04
CA ASN A 158 -10.75 -0.30 -4.95
C ASN A 158 -10.02 -0.54 -3.62
N ILE A 159 -9.14 0.39 -3.24
CA ILE A 159 -8.42 0.34 -1.97
C ILE A 159 -8.94 1.42 -1.03
N GLU A 160 -9.23 1.05 0.19
CA GLU A 160 -9.59 1.95 1.27
C GLU A 160 -8.51 1.94 2.34
N ILE A 161 -7.99 3.13 2.71
CA ILE A 161 -6.90 3.29 3.67
C ILE A 161 -7.32 4.26 4.76
N HIS A 162 -7.13 3.86 6.02
CA HIS A 162 -7.37 4.69 7.20
C HIS A 162 -6.11 4.80 8.06
N HIS A 163 -5.93 5.96 8.71
CA HIS A 163 -4.91 6.22 9.73
C HIS A 163 -3.48 5.84 9.29
N ALA A 164 -3.11 6.21 8.06
CA ALA A 164 -1.82 5.85 7.51
C ALA A 164 -0.79 6.98 7.61
N ILE A 165 0.48 6.60 7.68
CA ILE A 165 1.64 7.45 7.43
C ILE A 165 2.34 6.88 6.19
N LEU A 166 2.17 7.56 5.07
CA LEU A 166 2.76 7.17 3.80
C LEU A 166 3.90 8.16 3.46
N ASP A 167 5.14 7.70 3.56
CA ASP A 167 6.33 8.44 3.15
C ASP A 167 6.86 7.79 1.86
N THR A 168 6.32 8.24 0.72
CA THR A 168 6.49 7.51 -0.53
C THR A 168 6.38 8.40 -1.76
N LYS A 169 7.43 8.48 -2.54
CA LYS A 169 7.46 9.16 -3.83
C LYS A 169 6.67 8.35 -4.89
N ASP A 170 6.05 9.07 -5.84
CA ASP A 170 5.33 8.48 -6.99
C ASP A 170 4.22 7.46 -6.60
N ALA A 171 3.53 7.72 -5.48
CA ALA A 171 2.45 6.85 -5.03
C ALA A 171 1.16 7.02 -5.84
N PHE A 172 0.35 5.97 -5.93
CA PHE A 172 -0.96 5.94 -6.58
C PHE A 172 -0.97 6.28 -8.07
N TRP A 173 0.13 6.12 -8.80
CA TRP A 173 0.13 6.33 -10.24
C TRP A 173 -0.81 5.35 -10.95
N ASN A 174 -1.67 5.88 -11.81
CA ASN A 174 -2.69 5.11 -12.53
C ASN A 174 -3.59 4.26 -11.62
N SER A 175 -3.74 4.64 -10.36
CA SER A 175 -4.70 3.98 -9.47
C SER A 175 -6.14 4.37 -9.82
N GLU A 176 -7.10 3.54 -9.42
CA GLU A 176 -8.52 3.75 -9.69
C GLU A 176 -9.37 3.40 -8.47
N ASP A 177 -10.39 4.23 -8.17
CA ASP A 177 -11.33 3.99 -7.07
C ASP A 177 -10.65 3.78 -5.71
N CYS A 178 -9.62 4.58 -5.38
CA CYS A 178 -8.93 4.52 -4.11
C CYS A 178 -9.35 5.66 -3.20
N THR A 179 -9.57 5.37 -1.91
CA THR A 179 -9.93 6.38 -0.90
C THR A 179 -9.02 6.30 0.30
N ILE A 180 -8.49 7.45 0.73
CA ILE A 180 -7.58 7.58 1.86
C ILE A 180 -8.21 8.51 2.89
N TYR A 181 -8.31 8.07 4.14
CA TYR A 181 -8.91 8.79 5.25
C TYR A 181 -7.90 9.06 6.36
N ASP A 182 -8.02 10.21 7.02
CA ASP A 182 -7.34 10.52 8.29
C ASP A 182 -5.84 10.19 8.29
N SER A 183 -5.13 10.53 7.20
CA SER A 183 -3.78 10.04 6.93
C SER A 183 -2.80 11.16 6.59
N GLU A 184 -1.52 10.90 6.81
CA GLU A 184 -0.44 11.75 6.34
C GLU A 184 0.21 11.12 5.11
N VAL A 185 0.23 11.86 3.99
CA VAL A 185 0.80 11.40 2.72
C VAL A 185 1.91 12.35 2.30
N LYS A 186 3.13 11.83 2.29
CA LYS A 186 4.35 12.56 1.96
C LYS A 186 4.99 11.97 0.72
N GLY A 187 5.37 12.82 -0.20
CA GLY A 187 6.15 12.42 -1.37
C GLY A 187 5.82 13.22 -2.61
N GLU A 188 6.77 13.25 -3.51
CA GLU A 188 6.64 13.93 -4.80
C GLU A 188 5.75 13.14 -5.74
N TYR A 189 5.10 13.83 -6.68
CA TYR A 189 4.33 13.27 -7.80
C TYR A 189 3.21 12.31 -7.39
N LEU A 190 2.55 12.62 -6.28
CA LEU A 190 1.44 11.84 -5.74
C LEU A 190 0.26 11.77 -6.73
N GLY A 191 -0.26 10.59 -6.97
CA GLY A 191 -1.55 10.35 -7.63
C GLY A 191 -1.61 10.62 -9.13
N TRP A 192 -0.47 10.73 -9.82
CA TRP A 192 -0.47 11.04 -11.25
C TRP A 192 -1.27 10.02 -12.07
N TYR A 193 -2.13 10.52 -12.96
CA TYR A 193 -3.03 9.74 -13.82
C TYR A 193 -4.04 8.87 -13.08
N ALA A 194 -4.27 9.16 -11.79
CA ALA A 194 -5.27 8.42 -11.01
C ALA A 194 -6.70 8.80 -11.43
N LYS A 195 -7.63 7.85 -11.26
CA LYS A 195 -9.05 8.04 -11.49
C LYS A 195 -9.85 7.81 -10.22
N ASN A 196 -10.83 8.67 -9.96
CA ASN A 196 -11.68 8.57 -8.78
C ASN A 196 -10.86 8.44 -7.48
N LEU A 197 -9.72 9.12 -7.39
CA LEU A 197 -8.89 9.14 -6.20
C LEU A 197 -9.48 10.14 -5.20
N ARG A 198 -9.65 9.72 -3.95
CA ARG A 198 -10.26 10.53 -2.90
C ARG A 198 -9.40 10.58 -1.65
N PHE A 199 -9.23 11.80 -1.11
CA PHE A 199 -8.60 12.05 0.18
C PHE A 199 -9.58 12.75 1.10
N VAL A 200 -9.74 12.25 2.32
CA VAL A 200 -10.65 12.80 3.33
C VAL A 200 -9.87 13.06 4.61
N ARG A 201 -9.82 14.31 5.05
CA ARG A 201 -9.08 14.75 6.25
C ARG A 201 -7.61 14.33 6.26
N CYS A 202 -6.98 14.39 5.09
CA CYS A 202 -5.57 14.01 4.93
C CYS A 202 -4.65 15.23 4.94
N ARG A 203 -3.41 15.03 5.37
CA ARG A 203 -2.32 15.98 5.19
C ARG A 203 -1.44 15.55 4.03
N ILE A 204 -1.31 16.42 3.01
CA ILE A 204 -0.55 16.14 1.79
C ILE A 204 0.69 17.02 1.76
N SER A 205 1.85 16.43 1.41
CA SER A 205 3.11 17.12 1.23
C SER A 205 3.93 16.53 0.08
N GLY A 206 4.79 17.36 -0.51
CA GLY A 206 5.62 17.00 -1.68
C GLY A 206 5.18 17.71 -2.95
N THR A 207 6.11 17.99 -3.84
CA THR A 207 5.88 18.77 -5.06
C THR A 207 5.03 18.05 -6.10
N GLN A 208 4.32 18.81 -6.91
CA GLN A 208 3.48 18.36 -8.03
C GLN A 208 2.48 17.24 -7.63
N PRO A 209 1.75 17.41 -6.54
CA PRO A 209 0.77 16.41 -6.14
C PRO A 209 -0.47 16.49 -7.03
N LEU A 210 -1.05 15.32 -7.32
CA LEU A 210 -2.40 15.17 -7.86
C LEU A 210 -2.56 15.78 -9.27
N CYS A 211 -1.53 15.59 -10.12
CA CYS A 211 -1.56 16.02 -11.51
C CYS A 211 -2.12 14.94 -12.43
N TYR A 212 -2.78 15.37 -13.51
CA TYR A 212 -3.40 14.49 -14.53
C TYR A 212 -4.50 13.57 -14.00
N CYS A 213 -5.11 13.90 -12.86
CA CYS A 213 -6.17 13.09 -12.26
C CYS A 213 -7.53 13.30 -12.94
N GLU A 214 -8.34 12.24 -13.00
CA GLU A 214 -9.74 12.28 -13.40
C GLU A 214 -10.63 12.08 -12.16
N ASN A 215 -11.61 12.98 -11.94
CA ASN A 215 -12.56 12.93 -10.81
C ASN A 215 -11.86 12.86 -9.44
N LEU A 216 -10.87 13.72 -9.23
CA LEU A 216 -10.17 13.84 -7.95
C LEU A 216 -11.07 14.51 -6.91
N ILE A 217 -11.11 13.96 -5.70
CA ILE A 217 -11.89 14.52 -4.58
C ILE A 217 -10.98 14.73 -3.37
N LEU A 218 -10.98 15.93 -2.82
CA LEU A 218 -10.37 16.24 -1.53
C LEU A 218 -11.41 16.84 -0.58
N GLU A 219 -11.56 16.24 0.59
CA GLU A 219 -12.49 16.72 1.63
C GLU A 219 -11.72 17.05 2.91
N ASP A 220 -11.78 18.31 3.31
CA ASP A 220 -11.16 18.82 4.54
C ASP A 220 -9.66 18.45 4.70
N CYS A 221 -8.95 18.44 3.58
CA CYS A 221 -7.53 18.14 3.56
C CYS A 221 -6.69 19.38 3.91
N THR A 222 -5.41 19.15 4.25
CA THR A 222 -4.42 20.20 4.45
C THR A 222 -3.22 19.96 3.56
N PHE A 223 -2.64 21.03 3.00
CA PHE A 223 -1.42 20.99 2.22
C PHE A 223 -0.24 21.56 3.01
N ALA A 224 0.88 20.90 3.00
CA ALA A 224 2.13 21.43 3.53
C ALA A 224 2.71 22.50 2.57
N PRO A 225 3.58 23.39 3.04
CA PRO A 225 4.16 24.45 2.18
C PRO A 225 4.94 23.95 0.97
N ASN A 226 5.44 22.71 0.99
CA ASN A 226 6.14 22.07 -0.12
C ASN A 226 5.22 21.26 -1.05
N ALA A 227 3.90 21.30 -0.84
CA ALA A 227 2.91 20.76 -1.77
C ALA A 227 2.56 21.83 -2.81
N ASP A 228 3.48 22.13 -3.66
CA ASP A 228 3.42 23.14 -4.71
C ASP A 228 3.13 22.57 -6.10
N LEU A 229 2.79 23.42 -7.06
CA LEU A 229 2.46 23.05 -8.44
C LEU A 229 1.37 21.95 -8.53
N ALA A 230 0.35 22.09 -7.70
CA ALA A 230 -0.71 21.09 -7.55
C ALA A 230 -1.73 21.12 -8.69
N PHE A 231 -2.34 19.97 -8.96
CA PHE A 231 -3.53 19.77 -9.80
C PHE A 231 -3.34 19.96 -11.31
N GLU A 232 -2.12 19.97 -11.82
CA GLU A 232 -1.91 20.15 -13.26
C GLU A 232 -2.75 19.17 -14.09
N HIS A 233 -3.52 19.70 -15.02
CA HIS A 233 -4.41 18.94 -15.94
C HIS A 233 -5.46 18.04 -15.25
N SER A 234 -5.78 18.29 -13.99
CA SER A 234 -6.73 17.47 -13.22
C SER A 234 -8.15 18.03 -13.21
N SER A 235 -9.15 17.15 -13.26
CA SER A 235 -10.52 17.48 -12.86
C SER A 235 -10.66 17.23 -11.36
N VAL A 236 -11.05 18.27 -10.59
CA VAL A 236 -10.93 18.25 -9.13
C VAL A 236 -12.11 18.90 -8.43
N GLN A 237 -12.55 18.28 -7.32
CA GLN A 237 -13.42 18.87 -6.33
C GLN A 237 -12.69 18.85 -4.98
N ALA A 238 -12.30 20.03 -4.48
CA ALA A 238 -11.44 20.09 -3.31
C ALA A 238 -11.92 21.10 -2.26
N THR A 239 -11.92 20.69 -1.00
CA THR A 239 -11.94 21.54 0.19
C THR A 239 -10.63 21.37 0.93
N ILE A 240 -9.81 22.44 0.96
CA ILE A 240 -8.47 22.45 1.57
C ILE A 240 -8.44 23.46 2.69
N LEU A 241 -8.27 23.01 3.92
CA LEU A 241 -8.36 23.84 5.14
C LEU A 241 -7.10 24.69 5.39
N SER A 242 -6.09 24.57 4.57
CA SER A 242 -4.83 25.34 4.64
C SER A 242 -4.66 26.26 3.43
N ALA A 243 -3.63 27.10 3.47
CA ALA A 243 -3.11 27.72 2.26
C ALA A 243 -2.56 26.67 1.30
N VAL A 244 -2.62 26.94 -0.01
CA VAL A 244 -2.00 26.18 -1.09
C VAL A 244 -0.88 27.02 -1.70
N THR A 245 0.33 26.52 -1.73
CA THR A 245 1.49 27.27 -2.18
C THR A 245 1.38 27.67 -3.65
N SER A 246 1.06 26.72 -4.53
CA SER A 246 0.75 27.04 -5.93
C SER A 246 -0.16 26.00 -6.57
N ILE A 247 -1.00 26.47 -7.49
CA ILE A 247 -1.87 25.67 -8.34
C ILE A 247 -1.48 25.93 -9.79
N ILE A 248 -1.32 24.88 -10.58
CA ILE A 248 -0.91 25.01 -11.98
C ILE A 248 -1.91 24.34 -12.93
N ASN A 249 -2.36 25.04 -13.95
CA ASN A 249 -3.18 24.55 -15.08
C ASN A 249 -4.26 23.52 -14.71
N PRO A 250 -5.09 23.70 -13.67
CA PRO A 250 -6.14 22.76 -13.35
C PRO A 250 -7.16 22.70 -14.50
N LYS A 251 -7.62 21.49 -14.85
CA LYS A 251 -8.48 21.26 -16.00
C LYS A 251 -9.91 21.72 -15.79
N SER A 252 -10.51 21.34 -14.69
CA SER A 252 -11.92 21.65 -14.38
C SER A 252 -12.28 21.37 -12.94
N GLY A 253 -13.43 21.91 -12.51
CA GLY A 253 -14.00 21.64 -11.21
C GLY A 253 -13.93 22.79 -10.24
N ARG A 254 -13.73 22.52 -8.94
CA ARG A 254 -13.76 23.55 -7.90
C ARG A 254 -12.74 23.26 -6.82
N ILE A 255 -11.92 24.25 -6.51
CA ILE A 255 -10.95 24.21 -5.41
C ILE A 255 -11.32 25.32 -4.41
N GLN A 256 -11.65 24.93 -3.19
CA GLN A 256 -11.87 25.82 -2.07
C GLN A 256 -10.71 25.66 -1.10
N CYS A 257 -10.00 26.75 -0.75
CA CYS A 257 -8.86 26.71 0.14
C CYS A 257 -8.77 27.98 1.00
N GLN A 258 -7.91 27.98 2.02
CA GLN A 258 -7.70 29.15 2.87
C GLN A 258 -7.18 30.34 2.05
N SER A 259 -6.15 30.10 1.24
CA SER A 259 -5.57 31.05 0.28
C SER A 259 -4.74 30.33 -0.76
N VAL A 260 -4.44 30.98 -1.88
CA VAL A 260 -3.52 30.50 -2.90
C VAL A 260 -2.34 31.47 -2.98
N GLY A 261 -1.12 30.95 -2.86
CA GLY A 261 0.10 31.77 -2.99
C GLY A 261 0.35 32.18 -4.44
N GLU A 262 0.31 31.21 -5.36
CA GLU A 262 0.49 31.46 -6.79
C GLU A 262 -0.49 30.62 -7.61
N PHE A 263 -1.17 31.26 -8.57
CA PHE A 263 -1.98 30.58 -9.57
C PHE A 263 -1.30 30.69 -10.92
N ILE A 264 -0.82 29.57 -11.44
CA ILE A 264 -0.05 29.50 -12.67
C ILE A 264 -0.95 29.01 -13.82
N HIS A 265 -1.15 29.87 -14.81
CA HIS A 265 -1.85 29.53 -16.03
C HIS A 265 -0.90 29.77 -17.22
N ASN A 266 -0.45 28.71 -17.86
CA ASN A 266 0.43 28.80 -19.02
C ASN A 266 -0.39 29.07 -20.27
N ALA A 267 0.03 30.06 -21.09
CA ALA A 267 -0.69 30.45 -22.30
C ALA A 267 -0.82 29.33 -23.35
N ASP A 268 0.03 28.33 -23.29
CA ASP A 268 0.04 27.14 -24.15
C ASP A 268 -0.56 25.89 -23.46
N ALA A 269 -1.16 26.07 -22.28
CA ALA A 269 -1.88 25.00 -21.62
C ALA A 269 -3.00 24.48 -22.51
N LYS A 270 -2.97 23.19 -22.84
CA LYS A 270 -3.95 22.53 -23.72
C LYS A 270 -5.31 22.28 -23.07
N THR A 271 -5.46 22.71 -21.82
CA THR A 271 -6.70 22.48 -21.04
C THR A 271 -7.53 23.75 -20.98
N PRO A 272 -8.87 23.65 -21.12
CA PRO A 272 -9.75 24.77 -20.83
C PRO A 272 -9.58 25.22 -19.37
N ASP A 273 -9.70 26.50 -19.12
CA ASP A 273 -9.67 27.08 -17.77
C ASP A 273 -11.12 27.06 -17.17
N ASP A 274 -11.61 25.86 -16.90
CA ASP A 274 -12.95 25.65 -16.34
C ASP A 274 -12.91 25.33 -14.83
N CYS A 275 -11.77 25.56 -14.17
CA CYS A 275 -11.64 25.32 -12.74
C CYS A 275 -11.87 26.61 -11.93
N GLN A 276 -12.82 26.56 -11.00
CA GLN A 276 -13.09 27.65 -10.06
C GLN A 276 -12.20 27.51 -8.82
N VAL A 277 -11.37 28.52 -8.56
CA VAL A 277 -10.56 28.61 -7.33
C VAL A 277 -11.14 29.67 -6.41
N ILE A 278 -11.48 29.28 -5.18
CA ILE A 278 -12.17 30.14 -4.19
C ILE A 278 -11.38 30.17 -2.89
N SER A 279 -10.95 31.38 -2.48
CA SER A 279 -10.30 31.58 -1.19
C SER A 279 -11.32 31.88 -0.10
N PHE A 280 -11.18 31.23 1.08
CA PHE A 280 -12.02 31.56 2.26
C PHE A 280 -11.64 32.91 2.88
N ALA A 281 -10.40 33.36 2.74
CA ALA A 281 -9.92 34.63 3.29
C ALA A 281 -10.57 35.87 2.62
N GLU A 282 -11.14 35.70 1.43
CA GLU A 282 -11.80 36.78 0.71
C GLU A 282 -13.25 37.01 1.14
N ARG A 283 -13.78 36.24 2.09
CA ARG A 283 -15.19 36.33 2.56
C ARG A 283 -15.35 36.97 3.94
N SER A 284 -14.32 37.56 4.54
CA SER A 284 -14.36 38.21 5.84
C SER A 284 -14.44 39.75 5.76
#